data_7414fa0b15188307e55ad4529757562b
#
_entry.id   7414fa0b15188307e55ad4529757562b
#
_cell.length_a   1.000
_cell.length_b   1.000
_cell.length_c   1.000
_cell.angle_alpha   90.00
_cell.angle_beta   90.00
_cell.angle_gamma   90.00
#
_symmetry.space_group_name_H-M   'P 1'
#
loop_
_entity.id
_entity.type
_entity.pdbx_description
1 polymer ?
#
loop_
_entity_poly.entity_id
_entity_poly.type
_entity_poly.pdbx_seq_one_letter_code
_entity_poly.pdbx_strand_id
1 'polypeptide(L)'
;MYKEVFRLTIFKAFILGLIQGISEFLPISSSGHLSIVGQLMGMDPEASNLLSFNILLHVATLAAVFIVYRKDIIEMIKAFFGMLADLFTGKGLRLREFLYRRLILMLIAATIPAIFAALFMGDIIENPQLWQIGIFLIVTAILLYLSEKLGGGDVDLEKMSTKRAFLVGCFQALGTLPGISRSGSTIVGGLFCKLNKETAVRFSFLLSIPAILGALILDIKDIFSAQSQTLSFFPVAVGMFTAGVSGYFAIRFLLKLVQKSKLSYFSYYCIAAGIFAIILNFTI
;
A
#
# COMPACT_ATOMS: atom_id res chain seq x y z
N MET A 1 15.01 -1.46 -35.39
CA MET A 1 13.91 -0.58 -34.95
C MET A 1 14.31 -0.06 -33.56
N TYR A 2 14.71 1.21 -33.47
CA TYR A 2 15.10 1.80 -32.19
C TYR A 2 13.87 1.81 -31.28
N LYS A 3 13.91 1.05 -30.15
CA LYS A 3 12.93 1.26 -29.07
C LYS A 3 13.09 2.73 -28.65
N GLU A 4 12.06 3.52 -28.84
CA GLU A 4 12.06 4.90 -28.32
C GLU A 4 12.40 4.83 -26.84
N VAL A 5 13.49 5.49 -26.46
CA VAL A 5 13.90 5.56 -25.06
C VAL A 5 12.76 6.23 -24.30
N PHE A 6 12.12 5.50 -23.41
CA PHE A 6 11.04 6.01 -22.58
C PHE A 6 11.46 7.33 -21.90
N ARG A 7 10.82 8.43 -22.29
CA ARG A 7 11.09 9.74 -21.69
C ARG A 7 9.97 10.11 -20.74
N LEU A 8 10.28 10.10 -19.42
CA LEU A 8 9.37 10.57 -18.40
C LEU A 8 9.20 12.10 -18.54
N THR A 9 8.05 12.55 -19.05
CA THR A 9 7.73 13.97 -19.11
C THR A 9 7.16 14.46 -17.79
N ILE A 10 7.21 15.79 -17.54
CA ILE A 10 6.63 16.41 -16.33
C ILE A 10 5.13 16.08 -16.23
N PHE A 11 4.40 16.12 -17.36
CA PHE A 11 2.98 15.80 -17.40
C PHE A 11 2.69 14.34 -17.01
N LYS A 12 3.44 13.39 -17.60
CA LYS A 12 3.32 11.97 -17.24
C LYS A 12 3.61 11.74 -15.76
N ALA A 13 4.68 12.34 -15.24
CA ALA A 13 5.07 12.26 -13.83
C ALA A 13 4.00 12.84 -12.89
N PHE A 14 3.40 13.98 -13.25
CA PHE A 14 2.31 14.60 -12.51
C PHE A 14 1.09 13.66 -12.42
N ILE A 15 0.65 13.10 -13.53
CA ILE A 15 -0.51 12.21 -13.58
C ILE A 15 -0.25 10.92 -12.78
N LEU A 16 0.91 10.28 -12.98
CA LEU A 16 1.26 9.07 -12.23
C LEU A 16 1.40 9.35 -10.73
N GLY A 17 1.98 10.49 -10.36
CA GLY A 17 2.05 10.91 -8.96
C GLY A 17 0.67 11.12 -8.34
N LEU A 18 -0.25 11.78 -9.06
CA LEU A 18 -1.62 11.99 -8.60
C LEU A 18 -2.36 10.65 -8.40
N ILE A 19 -2.25 9.75 -9.38
CA ILE A 19 -2.86 8.42 -9.32
C ILE A 19 -2.27 7.62 -8.16
N GLN A 20 -0.95 7.57 -8.04
CA GLN A 20 -0.29 6.87 -6.94
C GLN A 20 -0.78 7.37 -5.59
N GLY A 21 -0.73 8.68 -5.34
CA GLY A 21 -1.11 9.23 -4.04
C GLY A 21 -2.57 8.96 -3.68
N ILE A 22 -3.49 9.07 -4.64
CA ILE A 22 -4.91 8.78 -4.41
C ILE A 22 -5.13 7.30 -4.17
N SER A 23 -4.64 6.44 -5.06
CA SER A 23 -4.96 5.01 -5.07
C SER A 23 -4.15 4.17 -4.08
N GLU A 24 -3.05 4.68 -3.54
CA GLU A 24 -2.24 3.99 -2.54
C GLU A 24 -3.02 3.77 -1.23
N PHE A 25 -3.78 4.76 -0.83
CA PHE A 25 -4.52 4.75 0.44
C PHE A 25 -6.00 4.42 0.29
N LEU A 26 -6.60 4.82 -0.84
CA LEU A 26 -7.94 4.35 -1.14
C LEU A 26 -7.92 2.86 -1.49
N PRO A 27 -8.94 2.10 -1.10
CA PRO A 27 -8.94 0.64 -1.30
C PRO A 27 -9.25 0.25 -2.75
N ILE A 28 -8.46 0.76 -3.73
CA ILE A 28 -8.70 0.62 -5.17
C ILE A 28 -7.51 0.09 -5.99
N SER A 29 -6.37 -0.19 -5.34
CA SER A 29 -5.12 -0.69 -5.96
C SER A 29 -4.33 0.35 -6.76
N SER A 30 -3.24 0.85 -6.17
CA SER A 30 -2.31 1.78 -6.84
C SER A 30 -1.57 1.12 -8.01
N SER A 31 -1.04 -0.09 -7.80
CA SER A 31 -0.34 -0.84 -8.86
C SER A 31 -1.22 -1.11 -10.08
N GLY A 32 -2.49 -1.49 -9.87
CA GLY A 32 -3.44 -1.68 -10.96
C GLY A 32 -3.69 -0.41 -11.76
N HIS A 33 -3.88 0.73 -11.08
CA HIS A 33 -4.13 2.01 -11.76
C HIS A 33 -2.89 2.54 -12.48
N LEU A 34 -1.70 2.42 -11.87
CA LEU A 34 -0.45 2.80 -12.53
C LEU A 34 -0.20 1.98 -13.79
N SER A 35 -0.48 0.68 -13.76
CA SER A 35 -0.36 -0.18 -14.95
C SER A 35 -1.34 0.19 -16.06
N ILE A 36 -2.62 0.41 -15.73
CA ILE A 36 -3.64 0.82 -16.69
C ILE A 36 -3.26 2.15 -17.35
N VAL A 37 -2.93 3.16 -16.54
CA VAL A 37 -2.63 4.50 -17.06
C VAL A 37 -1.27 4.54 -17.73
N GLY A 38 -0.28 3.80 -17.23
CA GLY A 38 1.02 3.64 -17.88
C GLY A 38 0.85 3.13 -19.32
N GLN A 39 0.05 2.10 -19.51
CA GLN A 39 -0.21 1.53 -20.82
C GLN A 39 -0.99 2.49 -21.74
N LEU A 40 -2.01 3.19 -21.22
CA LEU A 40 -2.73 4.22 -21.97
C LEU A 40 -1.83 5.38 -22.42
N MET A 41 -0.77 5.66 -21.66
CA MET A 41 0.22 6.69 -22.02
C MET A 41 1.36 6.13 -22.91
N GLY A 42 1.25 4.90 -23.40
CA GLY A 42 2.27 4.25 -24.22
C GLY A 42 3.59 4.02 -23.47
N MET A 43 3.51 3.70 -22.17
CA MET A 43 4.67 3.39 -21.36
C MET A 43 4.93 1.89 -21.37
N ASP A 44 6.19 1.51 -21.53
CA ASP A 44 6.61 0.12 -21.39
C ASP A 44 6.63 -0.26 -19.88
N PRO A 45 5.78 -1.20 -19.45
CA PRO A 45 5.73 -1.61 -18.03
C PRO A 45 7.06 -2.19 -17.52
N GLU A 46 7.86 -2.79 -18.41
CA GLU A 46 9.14 -3.42 -18.10
C GLU A 46 10.32 -2.41 -18.12
N ALA A 47 10.06 -1.16 -18.49
CA ALA A 47 11.12 -0.16 -18.51
C ALA A 47 11.63 0.08 -17.09
N SER A 48 12.91 -0.21 -16.84
CA SER A 48 13.56 -0.03 -15.53
C SER A 48 13.40 1.37 -14.95
N ASN A 49 13.31 2.39 -15.81
CA ASN A 49 13.05 3.77 -15.40
C ASN A 49 11.65 3.96 -14.81
N LEU A 50 10.63 3.26 -15.34
CA LEU A 50 9.28 3.31 -14.81
C LEU A 50 9.19 2.58 -13.47
N LEU A 51 9.84 1.43 -13.33
CA LEU A 51 9.92 0.70 -12.07
C LEU A 51 10.57 1.55 -10.98
N SER A 52 11.75 2.11 -11.26
CA SER A 52 12.44 3.01 -10.32
C SER A 52 11.59 4.23 -9.95
N PHE A 53 10.89 4.83 -10.92
CA PHE A 53 10.00 5.95 -10.66
C PHE A 53 8.82 5.56 -9.76
N ASN A 54 8.18 4.41 -10.00
CA ASN A 54 7.10 3.90 -9.16
C ASN A 54 7.55 3.69 -7.70
N ILE A 55 8.76 3.17 -7.48
CA ILE A 55 9.33 3.01 -6.13
C ILE A 55 9.45 4.38 -5.45
N LEU A 56 9.95 5.40 -6.16
CA LEU A 56 10.06 6.76 -5.62
C LEU A 56 8.69 7.37 -5.29
N LEU A 57 7.65 7.07 -6.07
CA LEU A 57 6.29 7.48 -5.76
C LEU A 57 5.77 6.83 -4.46
N HIS A 58 6.10 5.55 -4.21
CA HIS A 58 5.75 4.89 -2.93
C HIS A 58 6.48 5.53 -1.74
N VAL A 59 7.74 5.91 -1.90
CA VAL A 59 8.48 6.65 -0.86
C VAL A 59 7.80 7.99 -0.56
N ALA A 60 7.33 8.70 -1.58
CA ALA A 60 6.63 9.97 -1.40
C ALA A 60 5.28 9.79 -0.69
N THR A 61 4.53 8.73 -1.01
CA THR A 61 3.28 8.41 -0.29
C THR A 61 3.55 7.97 1.15
N LEU A 62 4.66 7.29 1.42
CA LEU A 62 5.07 6.95 2.78
C LEU A 62 5.28 8.22 3.64
N ALA A 63 5.83 9.29 3.06
CA ALA A 63 5.95 10.58 3.76
C ALA A 63 4.58 11.13 4.19
N ALA A 64 3.52 10.94 3.40
CA ALA A 64 2.16 11.31 3.79
C ALA A 64 1.68 10.53 5.04
N VAL A 65 2.00 9.24 5.14
CA VAL A 65 1.72 8.44 6.34
C VAL A 65 2.44 8.99 7.56
N PHE A 66 3.74 9.32 7.40
CA PHE A 66 4.53 9.91 8.50
C PHE A 66 3.93 11.24 9.00
N ILE A 67 3.43 12.07 8.11
CA ILE A 67 2.82 13.36 8.47
C ILE A 67 1.50 13.13 9.22
N VAL A 68 0.61 12.27 8.69
CA VAL A 68 -0.73 12.05 9.28
C VAL A 68 -0.61 11.34 10.63
N TYR A 69 0.20 10.29 10.71
CA TYR A 69 0.35 9.45 11.91
C TYR A 69 1.59 9.81 12.74
N ARG A 70 2.10 11.06 12.63
CA ARG A 70 3.30 11.51 13.35
C ARG A 70 3.27 11.24 14.86
N LYS A 71 2.10 11.37 15.49
CA LYS A 71 1.96 11.11 16.93
C LYS A 71 2.18 9.62 17.24
N ASP A 72 1.55 8.74 16.47
CA ASP A 72 1.72 7.29 16.64
C ASP A 72 3.17 6.87 16.41
N ILE A 73 3.79 7.42 15.37
CA ILE A 73 5.17 7.09 15.00
C ILE A 73 6.15 7.56 16.07
N ILE A 74 5.98 8.78 16.60
CA ILE A 74 6.80 9.28 17.71
C ILE A 74 6.67 8.40 18.94
N GLU A 75 5.44 8.00 19.31
CA GLU A 75 5.22 7.11 20.46
C GLU A 75 5.77 5.69 20.20
N MET A 76 5.71 5.19 18.97
CA MET A 76 6.37 3.93 18.60
C MET A 76 7.89 4.02 18.69
N ILE A 77 8.50 5.13 18.27
CA ILE A 77 9.95 5.34 18.40
C ILE A 77 10.34 5.37 19.87
N LYS A 78 9.64 6.12 20.71
CA LYS A 78 9.88 6.13 22.18
C LYS A 78 9.71 4.75 22.78
N ALA A 79 8.66 4.02 22.38
CA ALA A 79 8.40 2.67 22.87
C ALA A 79 9.51 1.70 22.47
N PHE A 80 10.06 1.82 21.25
CA PHE A 80 11.16 1.01 20.76
C PHE A 80 12.43 1.22 21.61
N PHE A 81 12.86 2.47 21.83
CA PHE A 81 14.01 2.76 22.67
C PHE A 81 13.75 2.38 24.14
N GLY A 82 12.53 2.54 24.64
CA GLY A 82 12.13 2.07 25.96
C GLY A 82 12.19 0.54 26.10
N MET A 83 11.83 -0.23 25.05
CA MET A 83 12.02 -1.69 25.05
C MET A 83 13.50 -2.07 25.12
N LEU A 84 14.35 -1.39 24.35
CA LEU A 84 15.79 -1.64 24.41
C LEU A 84 16.36 -1.35 25.79
N ALA A 85 16.04 -0.20 26.38
CA ALA A 85 16.50 0.16 27.73
C ALA A 85 16.04 -0.86 28.81
N ASP A 86 14.77 -1.28 28.75
CA ASP A 86 14.23 -2.27 29.69
C ASP A 86 14.85 -3.66 29.49
N LEU A 87 15.21 -4.02 28.27
CA LEU A 87 15.92 -5.26 27.95
C LEU A 87 17.33 -5.28 28.59
N PHE A 88 18.07 -4.16 28.43
CA PHE A 88 19.40 -4.01 29.04
C PHE A 88 19.37 -3.92 30.56
N THR A 89 18.26 -3.46 31.17
CA THR A 89 18.10 -3.39 32.63
C THR A 89 17.41 -4.62 33.25
N GLY A 90 17.16 -5.67 32.45
CA GLY A 90 16.56 -6.93 32.93
C GLY A 90 15.06 -6.85 33.24
N LYS A 91 14.38 -5.75 32.92
CA LYS A 91 12.94 -5.56 33.19
C LYS A 91 12.01 -6.27 32.20
N GLY A 92 12.57 -6.84 31.13
CA GLY A 92 11.82 -7.46 30.04
C GLY A 92 11.07 -6.47 29.16
N LEU A 93 10.33 -6.96 28.17
CA LEU A 93 9.69 -6.11 27.15
C LEU A 93 8.44 -5.36 27.65
N ARG A 94 7.82 -5.78 28.75
CA ARG A 94 6.65 -5.14 29.39
C ARG A 94 5.50 -4.83 28.41
N LEU A 95 5.20 -5.77 27.53
CA LEU A 95 4.27 -5.58 26.41
C LEU A 95 2.82 -5.32 26.84
N ARG A 96 2.43 -5.89 28.00
CA ARG A 96 1.06 -5.72 28.52
C ARG A 96 0.81 -4.33 29.08
N GLU A 97 1.86 -3.62 29.47
CA GLU A 97 1.76 -2.32 30.11
C GLU A 97 1.75 -1.16 29.09
N PHE A 98 2.36 -1.36 27.91
CA PHE A 98 2.56 -0.30 26.92
C PHE A 98 1.95 -0.64 25.57
N LEU A 99 0.92 0.11 25.18
CA LEU A 99 0.21 -0.07 23.91
C LEU A 99 1.15 -0.05 22.69
N TYR A 100 2.02 0.95 22.60
CA TYR A 100 2.88 1.12 21.44
C TYR A 100 3.98 0.06 21.32
N ARG A 101 4.43 -0.53 22.43
CA ARG A 101 5.33 -1.70 22.39
C ARG A 101 4.64 -2.91 21.78
N ARG A 102 3.39 -3.13 22.17
CA ARG A 102 2.55 -4.19 21.60
C ARG A 102 2.22 -3.92 20.15
N LEU A 103 1.94 -2.66 19.77
CA LEU A 103 1.69 -2.26 18.40
C LEU A 103 2.87 -2.56 17.48
N ILE A 104 4.11 -2.27 17.90
CA ILE A 104 5.32 -2.60 17.15
C ILE A 104 5.36 -4.11 16.86
N LEU A 105 5.15 -4.96 17.86
CA LEU A 105 5.13 -6.40 17.65
C LEU A 105 3.99 -6.88 16.77
N MET A 106 2.82 -6.24 16.87
CA MET A 106 1.69 -6.53 15.99
C MET A 106 1.99 -6.18 14.53
N LEU A 107 2.66 -5.04 14.28
CA LEU A 107 3.08 -4.65 12.93
C LEU A 107 4.13 -5.62 12.37
N ILE A 108 5.11 -6.04 13.18
CA ILE A 108 6.10 -7.06 12.80
C ILE A 108 5.39 -8.37 12.45
N ALA A 109 4.52 -8.87 13.33
CA ALA A 109 3.78 -10.11 13.10
C ALA A 109 2.91 -10.06 11.84
N ALA A 110 2.29 -8.91 11.55
CA ALA A 110 1.48 -8.69 10.36
C ALA A 110 2.31 -8.52 9.08
N THR A 111 3.60 -8.19 9.18
CA THR A 111 4.48 -8.07 8.01
C THR A 111 4.99 -9.43 7.54
N ILE A 112 5.10 -10.41 8.45
CA ILE A 112 5.66 -11.75 8.14
C ILE A 112 4.96 -12.42 6.94
N PRO A 113 3.62 -12.55 6.88
CA PRO A 113 2.96 -13.21 5.75
C PRO A 113 3.24 -12.53 4.40
N ALA A 114 3.34 -11.20 4.38
CA ALA A 114 3.64 -10.45 3.16
C ALA A 114 5.08 -10.67 2.67
N ILE A 115 6.05 -10.81 3.59
CA ILE A 115 7.43 -11.17 3.24
C ILE A 115 7.45 -12.55 2.56
N PHE A 116 6.76 -13.54 3.15
CA PHE A 116 6.68 -14.86 2.53
C PHE A 116 6.02 -14.80 1.16
N ALA A 117 4.92 -14.05 0.99
CA ALA A 117 4.28 -13.90 -0.30
C ALA A 117 5.23 -13.26 -1.33
N ALA A 118 5.95 -12.20 -0.98
CA ALA A 118 6.91 -11.55 -1.88
C ALA A 118 8.05 -12.49 -2.30
N LEU A 119 8.55 -13.35 -1.41
CA LEU A 119 9.63 -14.28 -1.72
C LEU A 119 9.19 -15.47 -2.59
N PHE A 120 7.92 -15.94 -2.45
CA PHE A 120 7.46 -17.14 -3.13
C PHE A 120 6.56 -16.88 -4.34
N MET A 121 6.07 -15.65 -4.53
CA MET A 121 5.15 -15.30 -5.63
C MET A 121 5.78 -14.34 -6.64
N GLY A 122 7.11 -14.20 -6.67
CA GLY A 122 7.83 -13.25 -7.52
C GLY A 122 7.37 -13.26 -8.98
N ASP A 123 7.33 -14.44 -9.62
CA ASP A 123 6.95 -14.57 -11.03
C ASP A 123 5.53 -14.07 -11.36
N ILE A 124 4.60 -14.13 -10.39
CA ILE A 124 3.21 -13.65 -10.57
C ILE A 124 3.14 -12.12 -10.37
N ILE A 125 4.06 -11.58 -9.60
CA ILE A 125 4.09 -10.17 -9.19
C ILE A 125 4.79 -9.31 -10.24
N GLU A 126 5.84 -9.83 -10.88
CA GLU A 126 6.77 -9.04 -11.69
C GLU A 126 6.18 -8.53 -13.01
N ASN A 127 5.39 -9.33 -13.74
CA ASN A 127 4.89 -8.97 -15.07
C ASN A 127 3.39 -9.29 -15.28
N PRO A 128 2.48 -8.65 -14.55
CA PRO A 128 1.05 -8.92 -14.69
C PRO A 128 0.50 -8.31 -15.98
N GLN A 129 -0.23 -9.12 -16.73
CA GLN A 129 -1.01 -8.61 -17.87
C GLN A 129 -2.25 -7.85 -17.39
N LEU A 130 -2.75 -6.91 -18.19
CA LEU A 130 -3.91 -6.09 -17.79
C LEU A 130 -5.16 -6.89 -17.45
N TRP A 131 -5.41 -8.01 -18.12
CA TRP A 131 -6.55 -8.86 -17.79
C TRP A 131 -6.42 -9.50 -16.39
N GLN A 132 -5.21 -9.85 -15.95
CA GLN A 132 -4.95 -10.36 -14.60
C GLN A 132 -5.19 -9.26 -13.55
N ILE A 133 -4.69 -8.06 -13.82
CA ILE A 133 -4.94 -6.87 -13.00
C ILE A 133 -6.45 -6.62 -12.90
N GLY A 134 -7.18 -6.73 -14.00
CA GLY A 134 -8.63 -6.57 -14.04
C GLY A 134 -9.35 -7.59 -13.16
N ILE A 135 -8.97 -8.86 -13.21
CA ILE A 135 -9.51 -9.91 -12.33
C ILE A 135 -9.21 -9.58 -10.86
N PHE A 136 -7.99 -9.18 -10.55
CA PHE A 136 -7.59 -8.84 -9.17
C PHE A 136 -8.29 -7.58 -8.64
N LEU A 137 -8.61 -6.61 -9.49
CA LEU A 137 -9.47 -5.48 -9.12
C LEU A 137 -10.89 -5.96 -8.77
N ILE A 138 -11.45 -6.92 -9.52
CA ILE A 138 -12.75 -7.52 -9.22
C ILE A 138 -12.69 -8.30 -7.90
N VAL A 139 -11.59 -9.03 -7.63
CA VAL A 139 -11.39 -9.68 -6.33
C VAL A 139 -11.37 -8.64 -5.19
N THR A 140 -10.66 -7.53 -5.37
CA THR A 140 -10.67 -6.41 -4.42
C THR A 140 -12.11 -5.92 -4.18
N ALA A 141 -12.90 -5.76 -5.22
CA ALA A 141 -14.29 -5.35 -5.13
C ALA A 141 -15.14 -6.31 -4.31
N ILE A 142 -15.00 -7.61 -4.54
CA ILE A 142 -15.71 -8.67 -3.80
C ILE A 142 -15.33 -8.62 -2.32
N LEU A 143 -14.03 -8.52 -2.00
CA LEU A 143 -13.53 -8.44 -0.63
C LEU A 143 -14.12 -7.22 0.10
N LEU A 144 -14.13 -6.05 -0.53
CA LEU A 144 -14.70 -4.83 0.04
C LEU A 144 -16.20 -4.96 0.28
N TYR A 145 -16.94 -5.52 -0.67
CA TYR A 145 -18.38 -5.73 -0.54
C TYR A 145 -18.72 -6.70 0.59
N LEU A 146 -18.01 -7.82 0.66
CA LEU A 146 -18.21 -8.82 1.71
C LEU A 146 -17.85 -8.28 3.09
N SER A 147 -16.78 -7.46 3.19
CA SER A 147 -16.35 -6.89 4.48
C SER A 147 -17.40 -5.96 5.07
N GLU A 148 -18.18 -5.28 4.24
CA GLU A 148 -19.26 -4.42 4.72
C GLU A 148 -20.46 -5.20 5.26
N LYS A 149 -20.76 -6.34 4.67
CA LYS A 149 -21.87 -7.21 5.10
C LYS A 149 -21.55 -8.08 6.30
N LEU A 150 -20.32 -8.62 6.35
CA LEU A 150 -19.90 -9.67 7.28
C LEU A 150 -18.85 -9.18 8.29
N GLY A 151 -18.19 -8.08 8.00
CA GLY A 151 -17.07 -7.57 8.77
C GLY A 151 -17.48 -6.55 9.83
N GLY A 152 -16.46 -6.10 10.55
CA GLY A 152 -16.58 -5.08 11.59
C GLY A 152 -16.97 -5.63 12.96
N GLY A 153 -16.66 -4.85 13.97
CA GLY A 153 -16.88 -5.13 15.38
C GLY A 153 -16.43 -3.95 16.23
N ASP A 154 -16.24 -4.19 17.52
CA ASP A 154 -15.95 -3.15 18.51
C ASP A 154 -14.49 -3.22 19.03
N VAL A 155 -13.64 -4.05 18.40
CA VAL A 155 -12.27 -4.20 18.85
C VAL A 155 -11.47 -2.97 18.40
N ASP A 156 -11.03 -2.21 19.38
CA ASP A 156 -10.09 -1.12 19.21
C ASP A 156 -8.62 -1.59 19.25
N LEU A 157 -7.68 -0.65 19.06
CA LEU A 157 -6.25 -0.95 19.05
C LEU A 157 -5.77 -1.51 20.41
N GLU A 158 -6.38 -1.08 21.52
CA GLU A 158 -6.03 -1.55 22.87
C GLU A 158 -6.44 -3.00 23.10
N LYS A 159 -7.54 -3.45 22.51
CA LYS A 159 -8.06 -4.82 22.61
C LYS A 159 -7.57 -5.73 21.49
N MET A 160 -6.87 -5.18 20.50
CA MET A 160 -6.32 -5.94 19.39
C MET A 160 -5.24 -6.92 19.87
N SER A 161 -5.31 -8.18 19.46
CA SER A 161 -4.32 -9.21 19.76
C SER A 161 -3.33 -9.40 18.61
N THR A 162 -2.13 -9.92 18.94
CA THR A 162 -1.12 -10.28 17.91
C THR A 162 -1.65 -11.31 16.92
N LYS A 163 -2.53 -12.24 17.36
CA LYS A 163 -3.18 -13.18 16.43
C LYS A 163 -4.03 -12.49 15.40
N ARG A 164 -4.82 -11.47 15.79
CA ARG A 164 -5.60 -10.65 14.84
C ARG A 164 -4.68 -9.90 13.90
N ALA A 165 -3.59 -9.32 14.41
CA ALA A 165 -2.60 -8.64 13.60
C ALA A 165 -1.98 -9.56 12.54
N PHE A 166 -1.59 -10.78 12.91
CA PHE A 166 -1.08 -11.78 11.99
C PHE A 166 -2.11 -12.15 10.90
N LEU A 167 -3.38 -12.33 11.27
CA LEU A 167 -4.45 -12.57 10.29
C LEU A 167 -4.64 -11.39 9.33
N VAL A 168 -4.57 -10.15 9.80
CA VAL A 168 -4.54 -8.97 8.92
C VAL A 168 -3.34 -9.03 7.98
N GLY A 169 -2.20 -9.51 8.47
CA GLY A 169 -1.00 -9.76 7.66
C GLY A 169 -1.20 -10.81 6.55
N CYS A 170 -2.00 -11.86 6.81
CA CYS A 170 -2.37 -12.81 5.76
C CYS A 170 -3.21 -12.13 4.65
N PHE A 171 -4.09 -11.20 5.01
CA PHE A 171 -4.77 -10.36 4.01
C PHE A 171 -3.80 -9.40 3.30
N GLN A 172 -2.78 -8.87 3.98
CA GLN A 172 -1.73 -8.08 3.34
C GLN A 172 -0.97 -8.89 2.28
N ALA A 173 -0.72 -10.17 2.54
CA ALA A 173 -0.07 -11.07 1.59
C ALA A 173 -0.86 -11.20 0.27
N LEU A 174 -2.19 -11.17 0.31
CA LEU A 174 -3.01 -11.08 -0.92
C LEU A 174 -2.78 -9.75 -1.65
N GLY A 175 -2.59 -8.67 -0.91
CA GLY A 175 -2.35 -7.33 -1.44
C GLY A 175 -0.97 -7.13 -2.10
N THR A 176 -0.10 -8.13 -2.13
CA THR A 176 1.13 -8.11 -2.94
C THR A 176 0.86 -8.38 -4.42
N LEU A 177 -0.28 -9.02 -4.75
CA LEU A 177 -0.65 -9.27 -6.14
C LEU A 177 -1.08 -7.97 -6.83
N PRO A 178 -0.51 -7.64 -8.01
CA PRO A 178 -0.85 -6.43 -8.74
C PRO A 178 -2.33 -6.41 -9.14
N GLY A 179 -3.04 -5.35 -8.77
CA GLY A 179 -4.50 -5.25 -8.94
C GLY A 179 -5.29 -5.55 -7.66
N ILE A 180 -4.74 -6.34 -6.72
CA ILE A 180 -5.31 -6.41 -5.38
C ILE A 180 -4.85 -5.19 -4.58
N SER A 181 -5.82 -4.46 -4.03
CA SER A 181 -5.52 -3.32 -3.18
C SER A 181 -4.93 -3.78 -1.85
N ARG A 182 -3.67 -3.41 -1.56
CA ARG A 182 -3.03 -3.71 -0.29
C ARG A 182 -3.78 -3.04 0.88
N SER A 183 -4.10 -1.74 0.76
CA SER A 183 -4.90 -1.01 1.75
C SER A 183 -6.30 -1.61 1.89
N GLY A 184 -6.95 -1.97 0.78
CA GLY A 184 -8.24 -2.65 0.76
C GLY A 184 -8.20 -3.98 1.50
N SER A 185 -7.25 -4.85 1.17
CA SER A 185 -7.10 -6.17 1.79
C SER A 185 -6.85 -6.08 3.30
N THR A 186 -5.97 -5.18 3.75
CA THR A 186 -5.67 -5.04 5.18
C THR A 186 -6.82 -4.43 5.97
N ILE A 187 -7.57 -3.48 5.40
CA ILE A 187 -8.79 -2.94 6.01
C ILE A 187 -9.85 -4.06 6.12
N VAL A 188 -10.08 -4.80 5.04
CA VAL A 188 -11.00 -5.96 5.00
C VAL A 188 -10.60 -7.00 6.04
N GLY A 189 -9.33 -7.39 6.08
CA GLY A 189 -8.79 -8.31 7.08
C GLY A 189 -9.02 -7.84 8.51
N GLY A 190 -8.83 -6.55 8.77
CA GLY A 190 -9.14 -5.92 10.05
C GLY A 190 -10.61 -6.05 10.42
N LEU A 191 -11.52 -5.75 9.49
CA LEU A 191 -12.96 -5.86 9.71
C LEU A 191 -13.40 -7.32 9.95
N PHE A 192 -12.86 -8.29 9.22
CA PHE A 192 -13.14 -9.71 9.46
C PHE A 192 -12.57 -10.18 10.81
N CYS A 193 -11.48 -9.59 11.27
CA CYS A 193 -10.94 -9.78 12.62
C CYS A 193 -11.71 -9.02 13.72
N LYS A 194 -12.89 -8.44 13.38
CA LYS A 194 -13.75 -7.72 14.32
C LYS A 194 -13.17 -6.43 14.86
N LEU A 195 -12.21 -5.83 14.14
CA LEU A 195 -11.78 -4.46 14.44
C LEU A 195 -12.90 -3.48 14.09
N ASN A 196 -13.00 -2.40 14.86
CA ASN A 196 -13.83 -1.28 14.44
C ASN A 196 -13.20 -0.59 13.21
N LYS A 197 -13.99 0.12 12.43
CA LYS A 197 -13.57 0.71 11.15
C LYS A 197 -12.36 1.64 11.29
N GLU A 198 -12.33 2.45 12.33
CA GLU A 198 -11.22 3.39 12.57
C GLU A 198 -9.92 2.66 12.87
N THR A 199 -9.96 1.64 13.73
CA THR A 199 -8.80 0.80 14.06
C THR A 199 -8.32 0.02 12.84
N ALA A 200 -9.24 -0.53 12.02
CA ALA A 200 -8.86 -1.25 10.82
C ALA A 200 -8.09 -0.36 9.82
N VAL A 201 -8.57 0.87 9.59
CA VAL A 201 -7.89 1.84 8.72
C VAL A 201 -6.56 2.32 9.33
N ARG A 202 -6.56 2.67 10.62
CA ARG A 202 -5.34 3.12 11.32
C ARG A 202 -4.26 2.05 11.31
N PHE A 203 -4.61 0.81 11.64
CA PHE A 203 -3.68 -0.31 11.62
C PHE A 203 -3.16 -0.61 10.21
N SER A 204 -4.03 -0.60 9.20
CA SER A 204 -3.67 -0.77 7.78
C SER A 204 -2.62 0.26 7.32
N PHE A 205 -2.80 1.53 7.68
CA PHE A 205 -1.86 2.58 7.27
C PHE A 205 -0.54 2.53 8.05
N LEU A 206 -0.55 2.21 9.34
CA LEU A 206 0.68 1.97 10.09
C LEU A 206 1.42 0.74 9.57
N LEU A 207 0.68 -0.30 9.16
CA LEU A 207 1.25 -1.52 8.56
C LEU A 207 1.86 -1.26 7.16
N SER A 208 1.45 -0.18 6.47
CA SER A 208 2.10 0.22 5.22
C SER A 208 3.56 0.64 5.40
N ILE A 209 3.93 1.13 6.58
CA ILE A 209 5.31 1.59 6.85
C ILE A 209 6.32 0.44 6.66
N PRO A 210 6.26 -0.67 7.41
CA PRO A 210 7.19 -1.78 7.20
C PRO A 210 7.03 -2.44 5.82
N ALA A 211 5.83 -2.44 5.22
CA ALA A 211 5.61 -3.02 3.91
C ALA A 211 6.33 -2.22 2.80
N ILE A 212 6.15 -0.89 2.76
CA ILE A 212 6.80 -0.02 1.76
C ILE A 212 8.31 0.04 1.99
N LEU A 213 8.77 0.10 3.25
CA LEU A 213 10.20 0.06 3.56
C LEU A 213 10.82 -1.28 3.18
N GLY A 214 10.10 -2.39 3.36
CA GLY A 214 10.55 -3.71 2.93
C GLY A 214 10.69 -3.82 1.42
N ALA A 215 9.69 -3.37 0.66
CA ALA A 215 9.76 -3.30 -0.79
C ALA A 215 10.91 -2.41 -1.26
N LEU A 216 11.08 -1.22 -0.68
CA LEU A 216 12.19 -0.32 -0.99
C LEU A 216 13.57 -0.98 -0.79
N ILE A 217 13.75 -1.78 0.26
CA ILE A 217 14.99 -2.49 0.52
C ILE A 217 15.24 -3.58 -0.53
N LEU A 218 14.21 -4.28 -0.97
CA LEU A 218 14.33 -5.31 -2.01
C LEU A 218 14.70 -4.69 -3.37
N ASP A 219 14.07 -3.58 -3.71
CA ASP A 219 14.20 -2.91 -5.01
C ASP A 219 15.30 -1.83 -5.03
N ILE A 220 16.07 -1.66 -3.95
CA ILE A 220 17.10 -0.62 -3.84
C ILE A 220 18.16 -0.71 -4.95
N LYS A 221 18.47 -1.92 -5.41
CA LYS A 221 19.42 -2.15 -6.49
C LYS A 221 18.93 -1.55 -7.81
N ASP A 222 17.62 -1.60 -8.06
CA ASP A 222 17.02 -1.10 -9.29
C ASP A 222 17.04 0.42 -9.34
N ILE A 223 16.90 1.08 -8.17
CA ILE A 223 17.02 2.54 -8.07
C ILE A 223 18.43 3.02 -8.41
N PHE A 224 19.46 2.26 -8.03
CA PHE A 224 20.86 2.61 -8.28
C PHE A 224 21.45 1.96 -9.54
N SER A 225 20.63 1.28 -10.35
CA SER A 225 21.06 0.72 -11.62
C SER A 225 21.47 1.81 -12.62
N ALA A 226 22.38 1.48 -13.54
CA ALA A 226 22.83 2.42 -14.59
C ALA A 226 21.68 2.95 -15.45
N GLN A 227 20.59 2.17 -15.57
CA GLN A 227 19.40 2.54 -16.34
C GLN A 227 18.52 3.57 -15.64
N SER A 228 18.49 3.60 -14.30
CA SER A 228 17.75 4.61 -13.54
C SER A 228 18.40 6.01 -13.63
N GLN A 229 19.70 6.08 -13.99
CA GLN A 229 20.41 7.36 -14.16
C GLN A 229 19.87 8.24 -15.30
N THR A 230 18.98 7.71 -16.15
CA THR A 230 18.33 8.48 -17.21
C THR A 230 17.09 9.25 -16.74
N LEU A 231 16.67 9.08 -15.47
CA LEU A 231 15.55 9.82 -14.91
C LEU A 231 15.94 11.27 -14.67
N SER A 232 15.24 12.18 -15.33
CA SER A 232 15.43 13.63 -15.10
C SER A 232 14.89 14.02 -13.73
N PHE A 233 15.65 14.81 -12.98
CA PHE A 233 15.32 15.28 -11.63
C PHE A 233 13.94 15.97 -11.56
N PHE A 234 13.63 16.86 -12.50
CA PHE A 234 12.40 17.67 -12.47
C PHE A 234 11.12 16.84 -12.56
N PRO A 235 10.92 15.94 -13.55
CA PRO A 235 9.77 15.06 -13.58
C PRO A 235 9.63 14.20 -12.30
N VAL A 236 10.73 13.64 -11.80
CA VAL A 236 10.71 12.84 -10.56
C VAL A 236 10.24 13.68 -9.38
N ALA A 237 10.79 14.87 -9.19
CA ALA A 237 10.41 15.78 -8.11
C ALA A 237 8.91 16.16 -8.18
N VAL A 238 8.39 16.45 -9.39
CA VAL A 238 6.96 16.75 -9.60
C VAL A 238 6.10 15.54 -9.26
N GLY A 239 6.45 14.35 -9.74
CA GLY A 239 5.71 13.13 -9.44
C GLY A 239 5.68 12.82 -7.94
N MET A 240 6.81 12.85 -7.27
CA MET A 240 6.92 12.62 -5.82
C MET A 240 6.15 13.66 -5.01
N PHE A 241 6.27 14.94 -5.34
CA PHE A 241 5.52 16.00 -4.67
C PHE A 241 4.01 15.77 -4.82
N THR A 242 3.56 15.50 -6.03
CA THR A 242 2.14 15.25 -6.32
C THR A 242 1.63 14.00 -5.58
N ALA A 243 2.41 12.90 -5.56
CA ALA A 243 2.06 11.68 -4.85
C ALA A 243 1.96 11.91 -3.33
N GLY A 244 2.91 12.63 -2.75
CA GLY A 244 2.90 12.95 -1.31
C GLY A 244 1.70 13.81 -0.92
N VAL A 245 1.43 14.87 -1.68
CA VAL A 245 0.32 15.80 -1.42
C VAL A 245 -1.03 15.11 -1.63
N SER A 246 -1.24 14.45 -2.77
CA SER A 246 -2.50 13.73 -3.03
C SER A 246 -2.71 12.57 -2.05
N GLY A 247 -1.64 11.88 -1.66
CA GLY A 247 -1.66 10.85 -0.63
C GLY A 247 -2.10 11.37 0.75
N TYR A 248 -1.59 12.52 1.16
CA TYR A 248 -2.03 13.16 2.40
C TYR A 248 -3.54 13.44 2.40
N PHE A 249 -4.07 13.99 1.31
CA PHE A 249 -5.49 14.25 1.20
C PHE A 249 -6.33 12.96 1.09
N ALA A 250 -5.82 11.94 0.39
CA ALA A 250 -6.47 10.64 0.28
C ALA A 250 -6.63 9.94 1.64
N ILE A 251 -5.59 9.94 2.47
CA ILE A 251 -5.67 9.41 3.85
C ILE A 251 -6.75 10.16 4.65
N ARG A 252 -6.71 11.48 4.64
CA ARG A 252 -7.69 12.30 5.39
C ARG A 252 -9.10 12.12 4.88
N PHE A 253 -9.28 11.98 3.57
CA PHE A 253 -10.57 11.71 2.95
C PHE A 253 -11.10 10.35 3.39
N LEU A 254 -10.27 9.29 3.30
CA LEU A 254 -10.69 7.95 3.69
C LEU A 254 -11.08 7.87 5.18
N LEU A 255 -10.30 8.49 6.07
CA LEU A 255 -10.62 8.53 7.50
C LEU A 255 -12.01 9.15 7.77
N LYS A 256 -12.37 10.23 7.06
CA LYS A 256 -13.71 10.83 7.17
C LYS A 256 -14.79 9.95 6.56
N LEU A 257 -14.48 9.32 5.42
CA LEU A 257 -15.44 8.51 4.68
C LEU A 257 -15.82 7.24 5.47
N VAL A 258 -14.85 6.56 6.05
CA VAL A 258 -15.05 5.29 6.76
C VAL A 258 -15.96 5.47 7.99
N GLN A 259 -15.92 6.64 8.63
CA GLN A 259 -16.83 6.94 9.75
C GLN A 259 -18.30 7.10 9.32
N LYS A 260 -18.54 7.62 8.11
CA LYS A 260 -19.87 8.02 7.64
C LYS A 260 -20.46 7.15 6.54
N SER A 261 -19.62 6.47 5.77
CA SER A 261 -20.01 5.84 4.51
C SER A 261 -19.64 4.36 4.42
N LYS A 262 -20.12 3.77 3.35
CA LYS A 262 -19.94 2.37 3.02
C LYS A 262 -18.69 2.19 2.13
N LEU A 263 -17.86 1.21 2.47
CA LEU A 263 -16.73 0.79 1.64
C LEU A 263 -17.19 0.22 0.28
N SER A 264 -18.46 -0.16 0.17
CA SER A 264 -19.07 -0.68 -1.07
C SER A 264 -18.99 0.29 -2.25
N TYR A 265 -18.87 1.61 -2.04
CA TYR A 265 -18.65 2.55 -3.14
C TYR A 265 -17.34 2.26 -3.90
N PHE A 266 -16.29 1.91 -3.17
CA PHE A 266 -15.03 1.48 -3.79
C PHE A 266 -15.15 0.13 -4.49
N SER A 267 -16.02 -0.77 -3.99
CA SER A 267 -16.31 -2.04 -4.66
C SER A 267 -16.88 -1.82 -6.07
N TYR A 268 -17.91 -0.97 -6.22
CA TYR A 268 -18.46 -0.66 -7.55
C TYR A 268 -17.42 -0.04 -8.47
N TYR A 269 -16.61 0.87 -7.95
CA TYR A 269 -15.51 1.45 -8.72
C TYR A 269 -14.51 0.40 -9.19
N CYS A 270 -14.07 -0.51 -8.31
CA CYS A 270 -13.11 -1.56 -8.64
C CYS A 270 -13.67 -2.56 -9.67
N ILE A 271 -15.00 -2.85 -9.67
CA ILE A 271 -15.63 -3.65 -10.72
C ILE A 271 -15.50 -2.93 -12.07
N ALA A 272 -15.87 -1.65 -12.13
CA ALA A 272 -15.81 -0.88 -13.37
C ALA A 272 -14.36 -0.77 -13.90
N ALA A 273 -13.40 -0.47 -13.03
CA ALA A 273 -11.99 -0.40 -13.38
C ALA A 273 -11.42 -1.77 -13.81
N GLY A 274 -11.86 -2.85 -13.15
CA GLY A 274 -11.46 -4.22 -13.50
C GLY A 274 -11.97 -4.65 -14.87
N ILE A 275 -13.25 -4.40 -15.18
CA ILE A 275 -13.83 -4.66 -16.49
C ILE A 275 -13.10 -3.84 -17.55
N PHE A 276 -12.85 -2.55 -17.28
CA PHE A 276 -12.11 -1.68 -18.19
C PHE A 276 -10.70 -2.21 -18.48
N ALA A 277 -9.96 -2.66 -17.47
CA ALA A 277 -8.63 -3.24 -17.64
C ALA A 277 -8.65 -4.52 -18.51
N ILE A 278 -9.66 -5.38 -18.31
CA ILE A 278 -9.84 -6.58 -19.14
C ILE A 278 -10.10 -6.20 -20.59
N ILE A 279 -11.03 -5.29 -20.84
CA ILE A 279 -11.34 -4.83 -22.21
C ILE A 279 -10.11 -4.21 -22.87
N LEU A 280 -9.41 -3.36 -22.14
CA LEU A 280 -8.21 -2.67 -22.63
C LEU A 280 -7.13 -3.66 -23.08
N ASN A 281 -6.95 -4.79 -22.36
CA ASN A 281 -5.99 -5.82 -22.73
C ASN A 281 -6.21 -6.44 -24.11
N PHE A 282 -7.46 -6.47 -24.60
CA PHE A 282 -7.81 -7.03 -25.90
C PHE A 282 -7.92 -5.99 -27.00
N THR A 283 -7.79 -4.71 -26.70
CA THR A 283 -7.92 -3.60 -27.65
C THR A 283 -6.59 -2.92 -27.98
N ILE A 284 -5.57 -3.10 -27.15
CA ILE A 284 -4.21 -2.63 -27.34
C ILE A 284 -3.28 -3.82 -27.52
#